data_c3c002b93bf5bf7db3ed35172fa3480b
#
_entry.id   c3c002b93bf5bf7db3ed35172fa3480b
#
_cell.length_a   1.000
_cell.length_b   1.000
_cell.length_c   1.000
_cell.angle_alpha   90.00
_cell.angle_beta   90.00
_cell.angle_gamma   90.00
#
_symmetry.space_group_name_H-M   'P 1'
#
loop_
_entity.id
_entity.type
_entity.pdbx_description
1 polymer ?
#
loop_
_entity_poly.entity_id
_entity_poly.type
_entity_poly.pdbx_seq_one_letter_code
_entity_poly.pdbx_strand_id
1 'polypeptide(L)'
;MAITRTSRLALVGIAASAAILLSGCAATPSGAITDYSGWPSTVDQSDHSSDGTPTALWLEDGKKLAVVNFGSSSCPPIGTGISVVHSASEGNEVKITLATIPADRACTMDLVPHTTEFWTPESVSTTQPLLVDVGGTTVTVPVKSAE
;
A
#
# COMPACT_ATOMS: atom_id res chain seq x y z
N MET A 1 40.53 61.97 -46.18
CA MET A 1 41.02 60.85 -45.36
C MET A 1 40.00 60.51 -44.31
N ALA A 2 39.26 59.47 -44.52
CA ALA A 2 38.13 59.05 -43.62
C ALA A 2 38.55 57.69 -43.09
N ILE A 3 38.67 57.57 -41.78
CA ILE A 3 38.90 56.31 -41.05
C ILE A 3 37.60 55.81 -40.48
N THR A 4 37.10 54.75 -41.07
CA THR A 4 35.89 54.08 -40.62
C THR A 4 36.23 53.07 -39.54
N ARG A 5 35.77 53.24 -38.31
CA ARG A 5 35.88 52.26 -37.22
C ARG A 5 34.63 51.36 -37.25
N THR A 6 34.83 50.13 -37.59
CA THR A 6 33.81 49.05 -37.48
C THR A 6 33.78 48.53 -36.07
N SER A 7 32.70 48.77 -35.35
CA SER A 7 32.36 48.13 -34.05
C SER A 7 31.85 46.72 -34.28
N ARG A 8 32.54 45.74 -33.73
CA ARG A 8 32.10 44.35 -33.66
C ARG A 8 31.27 44.17 -32.39
N LEU A 9 29.98 44.02 -32.52
CA LEU A 9 29.11 43.58 -31.44
C LEU A 9 29.28 42.04 -31.26
N ALA A 10 29.82 41.65 -30.11
CA ALA A 10 29.84 40.24 -29.69
C ALA A 10 28.48 39.89 -29.05
N LEU A 11 27.73 39.02 -29.70
CA LEU A 11 26.54 38.40 -29.15
C LEU A 11 26.96 37.27 -28.19
N VAL A 12 26.82 37.48 -26.91
CA VAL A 12 26.93 36.44 -25.87
C VAL A 12 25.62 35.70 -25.80
N GLY A 13 25.61 34.50 -26.38
CA GLY A 13 24.49 33.57 -26.25
C GLY A 13 24.49 32.90 -24.87
N ILE A 14 23.49 33.22 -24.03
CA ILE A 14 23.23 32.53 -22.76
C ILE A 14 22.45 31.25 -23.07
N ALA A 15 23.12 30.11 -23.03
CA ALA A 15 22.49 28.80 -23.09
C ALA A 15 21.89 28.50 -21.71
N ALA A 16 20.57 28.70 -21.57
CA ALA A 16 19.84 28.28 -20.39
C ALA A 16 19.63 26.76 -20.43
N SER A 17 20.44 26.00 -19.68
CA SER A 17 20.27 24.56 -19.48
C SER A 17 19.12 24.33 -18.49
N ALA A 18 17.94 23.98 -18.99
CA ALA A 18 16.81 23.53 -18.16
C ALA A 18 17.10 22.10 -17.65
N ALA A 19 17.57 21.99 -16.42
CA ALA A 19 17.65 20.70 -15.73
C ALA A 19 16.25 20.29 -15.31
N ILE A 20 15.65 19.36 -16.04
CA ILE A 20 14.39 18.72 -15.67
C ILE A 20 14.70 17.72 -14.55
N LEU A 21 14.42 18.12 -13.31
CA LEU A 21 14.43 17.22 -12.16
C LEU A 21 13.22 16.29 -12.28
N LEU A 22 13.44 15.08 -12.80
CA LEU A 22 12.47 13.99 -12.64
C LEU A 22 12.53 13.57 -11.17
N SER A 23 11.73 14.22 -10.33
CA SER A 23 11.40 13.69 -9.01
C SER A 23 10.47 12.50 -9.21
N GLY A 24 11.05 11.31 -9.31
CA GLY A 24 10.30 10.06 -9.21
C GLY A 24 9.63 10.04 -7.84
N CYS A 25 8.30 10.14 -7.80
CA CYS A 25 7.54 9.84 -6.60
C CYS A 25 7.75 8.36 -6.28
N ALA A 26 8.72 8.05 -5.42
CA ALA A 26 8.75 6.75 -4.76
C ALA A 26 7.46 6.67 -3.93
N ALA A 27 6.56 5.75 -4.27
CA ALA A 27 5.36 5.51 -3.50
C ALA A 27 5.77 5.14 -2.08
N THR A 28 5.59 6.06 -1.14
CA THR A 28 5.88 5.82 0.26
C THR A 28 4.85 4.80 0.78
N PRO A 29 5.26 3.71 1.46
CA PRO A 29 4.30 2.81 2.07
C PRO A 29 3.39 3.60 2.99
N SER A 30 2.08 3.48 2.84
CA SER A 30 1.16 4.11 3.77
C SER A 30 1.03 3.24 5.01
N GLY A 31 1.07 3.88 6.19
CA GLY A 31 0.88 3.20 7.47
C GLY A 31 -0.54 2.69 7.65
N ALA A 32 -0.73 1.83 8.64
CA ALA A 32 -2.07 1.43 9.08
C ALA A 32 -2.87 2.62 9.60
N ILE A 33 -4.16 2.65 9.31
CA ILE A 33 -5.11 3.66 9.83
C ILE A 33 -5.47 3.31 11.27
N THR A 34 -5.82 2.06 11.48
CA THR A 34 -6.24 1.50 12.77
C THR A 34 -6.04 0.00 12.79
N ASP A 35 -5.98 -0.56 13.98
CA ASP A 35 -6.03 -1.99 14.22
C ASP A 35 -6.93 -2.30 15.42
N TYR A 36 -7.52 -3.48 15.44
CA TYR A 36 -8.42 -3.93 16.50
C TYR A 36 -8.61 -5.45 16.49
N SER A 37 -8.99 -6.00 17.63
CA SER A 37 -9.33 -7.42 17.77
C SER A 37 -10.68 -7.72 17.10
N GLY A 38 -10.78 -8.87 16.43
CA GLY A 38 -11.99 -9.31 15.75
C GLY A 38 -12.04 -8.90 14.28
N TRP A 39 -13.20 -9.14 13.69
CA TRP A 39 -13.54 -8.79 12.31
C TRP A 39 -14.12 -7.38 12.21
N PRO A 40 -14.08 -6.73 11.03
CA PRO A 40 -14.82 -5.50 10.81
C PRO A 40 -16.33 -5.71 11.07
N SER A 41 -16.94 -4.76 11.77
CA SER A 41 -18.36 -4.87 12.18
C SER A 41 -19.37 -4.92 11.02
N THR A 42 -18.93 -4.54 9.83
CA THR A 42 -19.71 -4.52 8.59
C THR A 42 -19.67 -5.85 7.82
N VAL A 43 -18.90 -6.84 8.31
CA VAL A 43 -18.65 -8.10 7.62
C VAL A 43 -19.31 -9.25 8.36
N ASP A 44 -20.04 -10.09 7.64
CA ASP A 44 -20.57 -11.33 8.20
C ASP A 44 -19.43 -12.36 8.33
N GLN A 45 -19.13 -12.72 9.57
CA GLN A 45 -18.03 -13.66 9.87
C GLN A 45 -18.31 -15.07 9.39
N SER A 46 -19.59 -15.44 9.19
CA SER A 46 -19.98 -16.79 8.76
C SER A 46 -19.51 -17.15 7.36
N ASP A 47 -19.24 -16.16 6.53
CA ASP A 47 -18.79 -16.33 5.15
C ASP A 47 -17.27 -16.50 5.03
N HIS A 48 -16.54 -16.40 6.15
CA HIS A 48 -15.08 -16.45 6.16
C HIS A 48 -14.54 -17.61 6.98
N SER A 49 -13.45 -18.21 6.47
CA SER A 49 -12.76 -19.28 7.17
C SER A 49 -12.07 -18.75 8.43
N SER A 50 -12.10 -19.55 9.50
CA SER A 50 -11.36 -19.31 10.74
C SER A 50 -10.18 -20.28 10.90
N ASP A 51 -9.65 -20.81 9.80
CA ASP A 51 -8.56 -21.79 9.77
C ASP A 51 -7.17 -21.20 10.03
N GLY A 52 -7.10 -19.89 10.25
CA GLY A 52 -5.85 -19.16 10.45
C GLY A 52 -5.27 -18.54 9.18
N THR A 53 -5.88 -18.79 8.01
CA THR A 53 -5.49 -18.12 6.77
C THR A 53 -5.87 -16.64 6.81
N PRO A 54 -4.94 -15.72 6.48
CA PRO A 54 -5.27 -14.31 6.37
C PRO A 54 -6.42 -14.07 5.41
N THR A 55 -7.23 -13.07 5.69
CA THR A 55 -8.31 -12.63 4.80
C THR A 55 -8.16 -11.14 4.53
N ALA A 56 -8.38 -10.73 3.29
CA ALA A 56 -8.41 -9.32 2.93
C ALA A 56 -9.75 -8.98 2.26
N LEU A 57 -10.27 -7.78 2.52
CA LEU A 57 -11.58 -7.36 2.04
C LEU A 57 -11.69 -5.85 1.90
N TRP A 58 -12.57 -5.41 0.99
CA TRP A 58 -12.85 -3.99 0.80
C TRP A 58 -13.77 -3.45 1.90
N LEU A 59 -13.46 -2.25 2.38
CA LEU A 59 -14.32 -1.45 3.25
C LEU A 59 -14.61 -0.09 2.60
N GLU A 60 -15.69 0.55 3.05
CA GLU A 60 -16.07 1.91 2.63
C GLU A 60 -16.00 2.10 1.10
N ASP A 61 -16.69 1.25 0.37
CA ASP A 61 -16.73 1.32 -1.10
C ASP A 61 -15.35 1.21 -1.78
N GLY A 62 -14.46 0.41 -1.19
CA GLY A 62 -13.12 0.20 -1.71
C GLY A 62 -12.14 1.33 -1.40
N LYS A 63 -12.54 2.31 -0.57
CA LYS A 63 -11.64 3.36 -0.08
C LYS A 63 -10.59 2.81 0.88
N LYS A 64 -10.96 1.75 1.60
CA LYS A 64 -10.08 1.06 2.54
C LYS A 64 -9.96 -0.43 2.21
N LEU A 65 -8.81 -0.98 2.56
CA LEU A 65 -8.54 -2.41 2.58
C LEU A 65 -8.40 -2.84 4.04
N ALA A 66 -9.20 -3.79 4.47
CA ALA A 66 -9.01 -4.48 5.74
C ALA A 66 -8.26 -5.78 5.52
N VAL A 67 -7.32 -6.07 6.39
CA VAL A 67 -6.59 -7.33 6.44
C VAL A 67 -6.81 -7.94 7.81
N VAL A 68 -7.43 -9.12 7.82
CA VAL A 68 -7.71 -9.89 9.02
C VAL A 68 -6.68 -10.99 9.12
N ASN A 69 -5.84 -10.92 10.13
CA ASN A 69 -4.85 -11.94 10.47
C ASN A 69 -5.32 -12.76 11.68
N PHE A 70 -4.85 -13.99 11.78
CA PHE A 70 -5.12 -14.84 12.93
C PHE A 70 -3.85 -15.06 13.73
N GLY A 71 -3.95 -14.97 15.04
CA GLY A 71 -2.81 -15.17 15.93
C GLY A 71 -3.18 -15.06 17.38
N SER A 72 -2.15 -14.99 18.22
CA SER A 72 -2.31 -14.85 19.66
C SER A 72 -3.01 -13.55 20.03
N SER A 73 -3.96 -13.60 20.96
CA SER A 73 -4.65 -12.40 21.48
C SER A 73 -3.72 -11.43 22.20
N SER A 74 -2.62 -11.92 22.79
CA SER A 74 -1.64 -11.09 23.48
C SER A 74 -0.46 -10.64 22.59
N CYS A 75 -0.31 -11.25 21.41
CA CYS A 75 0.70 -10.92 20.40
C CYS A 75 0.06 -10.97 19.01
N PRO A 76 -0.88 -10.08 18.71
CA PRO A 76 -1.58 -10.13 17.42
C PRO A 76 -0.64 -9.80 16.25
N PRO A 77 -0.81 -10.43 15.09
CA PRO A 77 -0.07 -10.09 13.88
C PRO A 77 -0.65 -8.82 13.26
N ILE A 78 -0.13 -7.67 13.67
CA ILE A 78 -0.60 -6.34 13.25
C ILE A 78 0.09 -5.92 11.96
N GLY A 79 -0.68 -5.46 10.98
CA GLY A 79 -0.16 -4.80 9.79
C GLY A 79 0.37 -3.39 10.13
N THR A 80 1.59 -3.09 9.73
CA THR A 80 2.21 -1.77 9.98
C THR A 80 2.27 -0.90 8.75
N GLY A 81 2.18 -1.48 7.56
CA GLY A 81 2.24 -0.73 6.32
C GLY A 81 1.73 -1.53 5.13
N ILE A 82 1.28 -0.81 4.11
CA ILE A 82 0.89 -1.34 2.81
C ILE A 82 1.78 -0.72 1.73
N SER A 83 2.27 -1.53 0.81
CA SER A 83 3.05 -1.10 -0.35
C SER A 83 2.53 -1.75 -1.63
N VAL A 84 2.54 -1.01 -2.73
CA VAL A 84 2.16 -1.55 -4.04
C VAL A 84 3.34 -2.31 -4.62
N VAL A 85 3.12 -3.57 -4.98
CA VAL A 85 4.09 -4.43 -5.67
C VAL A 85 3.90 -4.28 -7.18
N HIS A 86 2.64 -4.40 -7.62
CA HIS A 86 2.22 -4.19 -9.00
C HIS A 86 1.00 -3.28 -9.05
N SER A 87 1.07 -2.23 -9.88
CA SER A 87 -0.06 -1.34 -10.14
C SER A 87 -1.21 -2.09 -10.81
N ALA A 88 -2.39 -1.48 -10.89
CA ALA A 88 -3.56 -2.07 -11.55
C ALA A 88 -3.30 -2.50 -13.01
N SER A 89 -2.41 -1.80 -13.72
CA SER A 89 -2.01 -2.14 -15.10
C SER A 89 -1.00 -3.27 -15.20
N GLU A 90 -0.35 -3.65 -14.09
CA GLU A 90 0.76 -4.60 -14.05
C GLU A 90 0.48 -5.88 -13.25
N GLY A 91 -0.71 -5.98 -12.64
CA GLY A 91 -1.09 -7.19 -11.89
C GLY A 91 -1.92 -6.93 -10.63
N ASN A 92 -2.09 -5.66 -10.23
CA ASN A 92 -2.93 -5.25 -9.11
C ASN A 92 -2.57 -5.98 -7.80
N GLU A 93 -1.36 -5.76 -7.31
CA GLU A 93 -0.82 -6.47 -6.15
C GLU A 93 -0.26 -5.52 -5.10
N VAL A 94 -0.55 -5.81 -3.84
CA VAL A 94 -0.01 -5.10 -2.68
C VAL A 94 0.63 -6.08 -1.69
N LYS A 95 1.56 -5.55 -0.90
CA LYS A 95 2.19 -6.26 0.20
C LYS A 95 1.92 -5.56 1.52
N ILE A 96 1.54 -6.36 2.51
CA ILE A 96 1.36 -5.91 3.90
C ILE A 96 2.61 -6.25 4.69
N THR A 97 3.18 -5.24 5.33
CA THR A 97 4.27 -5.43 6.29
C THR A 97 3.66 -5.68 7.66
N LEU A 98 4.06 -6.76 8.32
CA LEU A 98 3.61 -7.09 9.68
C LEU A 98 4.59 -6.56 10.73
N ALA A 99 4.08 -6.25 11.90
CA ALA A 99 4.89 -5.93 13.07
C ALA A 99 5.75 -7.14 13.46
N THR A 100 6.99 -6.89 13.83
CA THR A 100 7.86 -7.92 14.37
C THR A 100 7.53 -8.17 15.83
N ILE A 101 7.20 -9.41 16.17
CA ILE A 101 7.01 -9.85 17.56
C ILE A 101 8.37 -10.32 18.07
N PRO A 102 8.88 -9.77 19.20
CA PRO A 102 10.15 -10.21 19.79
C PRO A 102 10.10 -11.71 20.13
N ALA A 103 11.18 -12.42 19.84
CA ALA A 103 11.23 -13.87 20.03
C ALA A 103 11.14 -14.33 21.51
N ASP A 104 11.46 -13.45 22.43
CA ASP A 104 11.41 -13.67 23.90
C ASP A 104 10.05 -13.26 24.50
N ARG A 105 9.13 -12.73 23.70
CA ARG A 105 7.81 -12.36 24.19
C ARG A 105 6.93 -13.59 24.41
N ALA A 106 6.41 -13.72 25.63
CA ALA A 106 5.42 -14.74 25.93
C ALA A 106 4.08 -14.37 25.31
N CYS A 107 3.55 -15.23 24.45
CA CYS A 107 2.26 -15.07 23.78
C CYS A 107 1.29 -16.18 24.22
N THR A 108 -0.01 -15.88 24.22
CA THR A 108 -1.05 -16.87 24.46
C THR A 108 -1.12 -17.87 23.28
N MET A 109 -1.53 -19.10 23.55
CA MET A 109 -1.67 -20.14 22.52
C MET A 109 -3.09 -20.22 21.97
N ASP A 110 -3.71 -19.07 21.78
CA ASP A 110 -5.02 -18.93 21.16
C ASP A 110 -4.88 -18.47 19.70
N LEU A 111 -5.90 -18.69 18.90
CA LEU A 111 -5.98 -18.27 17.50
C LEU A 111 -7.21 -17.39 17.32
N VAL A 112 -7.03 -16.09 17.37
CA VAL A 112 -8.12 -15.11 17.25
C VAL A 112 -7.89 -14.16 16.08
N PRO A 113 -8.96 -13.63 15.46
CA PRO A 113 -8.84 -12.64 14.40
C PRO A 113 -8.39 -11.30 14.95
N HIS A 114 -7.55 -10.61 14.17
CA HIS A 114 -7.12 -9.24 14.41
C HIS A 114 -7.11 -8.49 13.08
N THR A 115 -7.83 -7.39 13.01
CA THR A 115 -7.99 -6.59 11.80
C THR A 115 -7.05 -5.41 11.80
N THR A 116 -6.42 -5.14 10.65
CA THR A 116 -5.70 -3.89 10.37
C THR A 116 -6.31 -3.25 9.14
N GLU A 117 -6.61 -1.95 9.18
CA GLU A 117 -7.16 -1.19 8.06
C GLU A 117 -6.11 -0.28 7.44
N PHE A 118 -6.15 -0.16 6.11
CA PHE A 118 -5.28 0.70 5.30
C PHE A 118 -6.12 1.52 4.32
N TRP A 119 -5.64 2.72 3.97
CA TRP A 119 -6.16 3.38 2.77
C TRP A 119 -5.77 2.59 1.53
N THR A 120 -6.72 2.41 0.60
CA THR A 120 -6.43 1.78 -0.69
C THR A 120 -5.47 2.68 -1.46
N PRO A 121 -4.31 2.17 -1.91
CA PRO A 121 -3.37 2.96 -2.70
C PRO A 121 -3.99 3.41 -4.03
N GLU A 122 -3.69 4.63 -4.48
CA GLU A 122 -4.27 5.21 -5.71
C GLU A 122 -3.98 4.40 -6.98
N SER A 123 -2.85 3.69 -7.03
CA SER A 123 -2.47 2.85 -8.17
C SER A 123 -3.11 1.45 -8.17
N VAL A 124 -3.95 1.15 -7.17
CA VAL A 124 -4.70 -0.10 -7.05
C VAL A 124 -6.11 0.08 -7.57
N SER A 125 -6.65 -0.94 -8.25
CA SER A 125 -8.02 -0.96 -8.77
C SER A 125 -8.92 -1.87 -7.95
N THR A 126 -10.14 -1.41 -7.69
CA THR A 126 -11.22 -2.22 -7.09
C THR A 126 -12.07 -2.96 -8.14
N THR A 127 -11.87 -2.66 -9.44
CA THR A 127 -12.58 -3.27 -10.57
C THR A 127 -11.87 -4.50 -11.14
N GLN A 128 -10.78 -4.90 -10.52
CA GLN A 128 -10.01 -6.12 -10.79
C GLN A 128 -9.77 -6.86 -9.48
N PRO A 129 -9.56 -8.19 -9.49
CA PRO A 129 -9.10 -8.89 -8.29
C PRO A 129 -7.79 -8.26 -7.78
N LEU A 130 -7.70 -8.07 -6.47
CA LEU A 130 -6.48 -7.58 -5.83
C LEU A 130 -5.75 -8.73 -5.16
N LEU A 131 -4.46 -8.88 -5.47
CA LEU A 131 -3.58 -9.80 -4.76
C LEU A 131 -2.97 -9.08 -3.55
N VAL A 132 -3.03 -9.71 -2.39
CA VAL A 132 -2.51 -9.16 -1.14
C VAL A 132 -1.53 -10.17 -0.53
N ASP A 133 -0.24 -9.85 -0.54
CA ASP A 133 0.79 -10.62 0.17
C ASP A 133 0.79 -10.20 1.65
N VAL A 134 0.48 -11.13 2.51
CA VAL A 134 0.47 -10.95 3.97
C VAL A 134 1.48 -11.91 4.59
N GLY A 135 2.67 -11.40 4.89
CA GLY A 135 3.72 -12.22 5.51
C GLY A 135 4.15 -13.45 4.69
N GLY A 136 4.07 -13.37 3.36
CA GLY A 136 4.41 -14.45 2.44
C GLY A 136 3.22 -15.35 2.06
N THR A 137 2.02 -15.07 2.57
CA THR A 137 0.78 -15.72 2.14
C THR A 137 0.00 -14.76 1.23
N THR A 138 -0.24 -15.17 -0.01
CA THR A 138 -1.02 -14.37 -0.95
C THR A 138 -2.51 -14.72 -0.86
N VAL A 139 -3.34 -13.72 -0.63
CA VAL A 139 -4.80 -13.84 -0.65
C VAL A 139 -5.38 -12.96 -1.75
N THR A 140 -6.54 -13.31 -2.24
CA THR A 140 -7.22 -12.56 -3.31
C THR A 140 -8.45 -11.85 -2.77
N VAL A 141 -8.51 -10.54 -2.95
CA VAL A 141 -9.72 -9.76 -2.72
C VAL A 141 -10.51 -9.72 -4.04
N PRO A 142 -11.76 -10.18 -4.06
CA PRO A 142 -12.56 -10.15 -5.26
C PRO A 142 -12.84 -8.73 -5.73
N VAL A 143 -13.25 -8.60 -6.98
CA VAL A 143 -13.74 -7.33 -7.52
C VAL A 143 -14.84 -6.80 -6.62
N LYS A 144 -14.78 -5.50 -6.31
CA LYS A 144 -15.85 -4.86 -5.56
C LYS A 144 -17.16 -4.95 -6.35
N SER A 145 -18.18 -5.55 -5.75
CA SER A 145 -19.53 -5.57 -6.34
C SER A 145 -20.06 -4.13 -6.44
N ALA A 146 -20.65 -3.78 -7.59
CA ALA A 146 -21.43 -2.55 -7.69
C ALA A 146 -22.72 -2.75 -6.87
N GLU A 147 -22.89 -1.96 -5.81
CA GLU A 147 -24.18 -1.80 -5.12
C GLU A 147 -25.08 -0.83 -5.85
#